data_3131435985de1dd3ca731661f8a4da33
#
_entry.id   3131435985de1dd3ca731661f8a4da33
#
_cell.length_a   1.000
_cell.length_b   1.000
_cell.length_c   1.000
_cell.angle_alpha   90.00
_cell.angle_beta   90.00
_cell.angle_gamma   90.00
#
_symmetry.space_group_name_H-M   'P 1'
#
loop_
_entity.id
_entity.type
_entity.pdbx_description
1 polymer ?
#
loop_
_entity_poly.entity_id
_entity_poly.type
_entity_poly.pdbx_seq_one_letter_code
_entity_poly.pdbx_strand_id
1 'polypeptide(L)'
;IGTRGSKLALWQAYYIEEKLQAAGATAEIIIIETKGDKILDRALSKIGSKGVFTEELEEQLLDGRIDIAVHSAKDLQSDLGDDFEVIAFTEREKINDVLVSRNKELDVHSGEPFVIGTSSTRRIAMLRAYFPHLKVVDMRGNLQTRIRKLDENHCDALLLAYAGVHRMGYHDMIIHE
;
A
#
# COMPACT_ATOMS: atom_id res chain seq x y z
N ILE A 1 -4.71 15.36 -12.23
CA ILE A 1 -4.08 14.17 -11.64
C ILE A 1 -5.15 13.36 -10.94
N GLY A 2 -5.41 12.13 -11.41
CA GLY A 2 -6.29 11.19 -10.73
C GLY A 2 -5.56 10.41 -9.63
N THR A 3 -6.19 10.25 -8.47
CA THR A 3 -5.66 9.47 -7.36
C THR A 3 -6.77 8.90 -6.48
N ARG A 4 -6.44 7.85 -5.70
CA ARG A 4 -7.34 7.33 -4.67
C ARG A 4 -7.36 8.22 -3.43
N GLY A 5 -8.43 8.12 -2.63
CA GLY A 5 -8.63 8.94 -1.42
C GLY A 5 -7.85 8.50 -0.18
N SER A 6 -7.04 7.42 -0.23
CA SER A 6 -6.23 7.03 0.94
C SER A 6 -5.11 8.04 1.21
N LYS A 7 -4.74 8.25 2.48
CA LYS A 7 -3.68 9.21 2.85
C LYS A 7 -2.37 8.95 2.10
N LEU A 8 -1.99 7.69 1.88
CA LEU A 8 -0.79 7.34 1.14
C LEU A 8 -0.91 7.68 -0.36
N ALA A 9 -2.07 7.43 -0.97
CA ALA A 9 -2.30 7.79 -2.37
C ALA A 9 -2.30 9.31 -2.56
N LEU A 10 -2.94 10.05 -1.67
CA LEU A 10 -2.91 11.52 -1.67
C LEU A 10 -1.50 12.07 -1.50
N TRP A 11 -0.70 11.50 -0.58
CA TRP A 11 0.72 11.87 -0.43
C TRP A 11 1.48 11.71 -1.75
N GLN A 12 1.25 10.59 -2.46
CA GLN A 12 1.89 10.33 -3.76
C GLN A 12 1.43 11.34 -4.82
N ALA A 13 0.14 11.69 -4.84
CA ALA A 13 -0.40 12.67 -5.79
C ALA A 13 0.15 14.07 -5.53
N TYR A 14 0.19 14.52 -4.27
CA TYR A 14 0.80 15.81 -3.89
C TYR A 14 2.29 15.87 -4.22
N TYR A 15 3.02 14.77 -4.05
CA TYR A 15 4.42 14.70 -4.45
C TYR A 15 4.61 14.90 -5.96
N ILE A 16 3.71 14.37 -6.80
CA ILE A 16 3.74 14.57 -8.24
C ILE A 16 3.30 15.99 -8.60
N GLU A 17 2.26 16.51 -7.95
CA GLU A 17 1.80 17.90 -8.13
C GLU A 17 2.93 18.89 -7.89
N GLU A 18 3.67 18.75 -6.77
CA GLU A 18 4.83 19.61 -6.44
C GLU A 18 5.90 19.54 -7.53
N LYS A 19 6.20 18.35 -8.05
CA LYS A 19 7.17 18.21 -9.15
C LYS A 19 6.71 18.86 -10.44
N LEU A 20 5.44 18.76 -10.78
CA LEU A 20 4.87 19.40 -11.96
C LEU A 20 4.89 20.93 -11.81
N GLN A 21 4.55 21.44 -10.64
CA GLN A 21 4.62 22.88 -10.33
C GLN A 21 6.06 23.40 -10.43
N ALA A 22 7.03 22.66 -9.92
CA ALA A 22 8.45 22.99 -10.07
C ALA A 22 8.92 23.00 -11.54
N ALA A 23 8.26 22.23 -12.39
CA ALA A 23 8.49 22.22 -13.85
C ALA A 23 7.66 23.29 -14.61
N GLY A 24 6.90 24.13 -13.91
CA GLY A 24 6.11 25.21 -14.50
C GLY A 24 4.71 24.78 -14.98
N ALA A 25 4.25 23.57 -14.65
CA ALA A 25 2.91 23.11 -14.96
C ALA A 25 1.95 23.36 -13.79
N THR A 26 0.68 23.56 -14.07
CA THR A 26 -0.41 23.59 -13.08
C THR A 26 -1.07 22.23 -13.06
N ALA A 27 -1.40 21.73 -11.88
CA ALA A 27 -2.10 20.46 -11.71
C ALA A 27 -3.24 20.61 -10.70
N GLU A 28 -4.31 19.85 -10.91
CA GLU A 28 -5.43 19.70 -10.00
C GLU A 28 -5.54 18.22 -9.62
N ILE A 29 -5.76 17.94 -8.33
CA ILE A 29 -5.93 16.57 -7.84
C ILE A 29 -7.40 16.19 -7.82
N ILE A 30 -7.75 15.11 -8.54
CA ILE A 30 -9.10 14.53 -8.59
C ILE A 30 -9.10 13.22 -7.83
N ILE A 31 -9.86 13.19 -6.74
CA ILE A 31 -9.98 12.00 -5.89
C ILE A 31 -11.04 11.07 -6.47
N ILE A 32 -10.63 9.82 -6.74
CA ILE A 32 -11.46 8.78 -7.34
C ILE A 32 -11.59 7.63 -6.37
N GLU A 33 -12.83 7.24 -6.05
CA GLU A 33 -13.12 6.11 -5.18
C GLU A 33 -13.15 4.81 -5.98
N THR A 34 -12.35 3.83 -5.58
CA THR A 34 -12.23 2.55 -6.30
C THR A 34 -13.01 1.43 -5.62
N LYS A 35 -13.33 0.36 -6.38
CA LYS A 35 -13.95 -0.88 -5.84
C LYS A 35 -13.11 -1.46 -4.71
N GLY A 36 -11.77 -1.40 -4.84
CA GLY A 36 -10.85 -1.88 -3.82
C GLY A 36 -10.91 -1.11 -2.50
N ASP A 37 -11.30 0.17 -2.54
CA ASP A 37 -11.48 0.98 -1.34
C ASP A 37 -12.79 0.64 -0.61
N LYS A 38 -13.81 0.20 -1.35
CA LYS A 38 -15.14 -0.15 -0.82
C LYS A 38 -15.20 -1.56 -0.23
N ILE A 39 -14.50 -2.54 -0.83
CA ILE A 39 -14.59 -3.94 -0.46
C ILE A 39 -13.52 -4.28 0.58
N LEU A 40 -13.87 -4.25 1.86
CA LEU A 40 -12.96 -4.54 2.96
C LEU A 40 -13.17 -5.92 3.60
N ASP A 41 -14.27 -6.61 3.28
CA ASP A 41 -14.74 -7.84 3.93
C ASP A 41 -14.27 -9.13 3.25
N ARG A 42 -13.74 -9.07 2.02
CA ARG A 42 -13.33 -10.25 1.23
C ARG A 42 -11.86 -10.18 0.85
N ALA A 43 -11.17 -11.34 0.81
CA ALA A 43 -9.79 -11.42 0.35
C ALA A 43 -9.67 -10.98 -1.13
N LEU A 44 -8.66 -10.16 -1.46
CA LEU A 44 -8.42 -9.68 -2.83
C LEU A 44 -8.29 -10.84 -3.83
N SER A 45 -7.69 -11.96 -3.40
CA SER A 45 -7.58 -13.20 -4.20
C SER A 45 -8.94 -13.83 -4.55
N LYS A 46 -10.01 -13.49 -3.83
CA LYS A 46 -11.37 -13.98 -4.07
C LYS A 46 -12.21 -13.00 -4.89
N ILE A 47 -11.77 -11.77 -5.09
CA ILE A 47 -12.51 -10.75 -5.85
C ILE A 47 -12.30 -10.94 -7.36
N GLY A 48 -11.23 -11.67 -7.78
CA GLY A 48 -11.07 -12.23 -9.13
C GLY A 48 -10.92 -11.20 -10.26
N SER A 49 -10.92 -9.91 -9.98
CA SER A 49 -10.83 -8.89 -11.01
C SER A 49 -9.44 -8.27 -11.07
N LYS A 50 -8.91 -8.18 -12.29
CA LYS A 50 -7.80 -7.28 -12.60
C LYS A 50 -8.23 -5.85 -12.24
N GLY A 51 -7.31 -5.02 -11.75
CA GLY A 51 -7.57 -3.59 -11.63
C GLY A 51 -8.42 -3.11 -10.46
N VAL A 52 -8.55 -3.87 -9.37
CA VAL A 52 -9.39 -3.50 -8.21
C VAL A 52 -9.11 -2.10 -7.66
N PHE A 53 -7.92 -1.57 -7.90
CA PHE A 53 -7.50 -0.23 -7.46
C PHE A 53 -7.15 0.72 -8.61
N THR A 54 -7.32 0.30 -9.87
CA THR A 54 -6.91 1.07 -11.04
C THR A 54 -8.04 1.31 -12.03
N GLU A 55 -9.03 0.40 -12.12
CA GLU A 55 -10.07 0.39 -13.14
C GLU A 55 -10.82 1.73 -13.25
N GLU A 56 -11.25 2.32 -12.14
CA GLU A 56 -11.98 3.59 -12.14
C GLU A 56 -11.08 4.79 -12.50
N LEU A 57 -9.77 4.70 -12.27
CA LEU A 57 -8.81 5.70 -12.73
C LEU A 57 -8.56 5.53 -14.24
N GLU A 58 -8.42 4.29 -14.72
CA GLU A 58 -8.26 3.95 -16.12
C GLU A 58 -9.45 4.45 -16.95
N GLU A 59 -10.70 4.24 -16.47
CA GLU A 59 -11.91 4.78 -17.11
C GLU A 59 -11.85 6.30 -17.22
N GLN A 60 -11.39 7.02 -16.19
CA GLN A 60 -11.32 8.47 -16.23
C GLN A 60 -10.16 9.01 -17.08
N LEU A 61 -9.09 8.24 -17.29
CA LEU A 61 -8.05 8.53 -18.28
C LEU A 61 -8.63 8.43 -19.69
N LEU A 62 -9.38 7.37 -20.02
CA LEU A 62 -10.01 7.16 -21.32
C LEU A 62 -11.05 8.23 -21.64
N ASP A 63 -11.83 8.66 -20.65
CA ASP A 63 -12.85 9.70 -20.80
C ASP A 63 -12.24 11.12 -20.87
N GLY A 64 -10.94 11.27 -20.64
CA GLY A 64 -10.27 12.57 -20.58
C GLY A 64 -10.64 13.44 -19.38
N ARG A 65 -11.20 12.85 -18.33
CA ARG A 65 -11.50 13.55 -17.06
C ARG A 65 -10.26 13.79 -16.20
N ILE A 66 -9.23 12.97 -16.41
CA ILE A 66 -7.89 13.13 -15.84
C ILE A 66 -6.85 12.92 -16.94
N ASP A 67 -5.71 13.60 -16.84
CA ASP A 67 -4.62 13.48 -17.81
C ASP A 67 -3.59 12.45 -17.40
N ILE A 68 -3.38 12.28 -16.10
CA ILE A 68 -2.47 11.29 -15.51
C ILE A 68 -3.09 10.66 -14.26
N ALA A 69 -2.75 9.39 -14.02
CA ALA A 69 -3.08 8.68 -12.77
C ALA A 69 -1.80 8.35 -12.00
N VAL A 70 -1.83 8.51 -10.67
CA VAL A 70 -0.69 8.24 -9.80
C VAL A 70 -0.92 6.97 -8.99
N HIS A 71 -0.02 6.01 -9.15
CA HIS A 71 -0.08 4.71 -8.50
C HIS A 71 1.23 4.30 -7.82
N SER A 72 1.15 3.45 -6.81
CA SER A 72 2.29 2.64 -6.42
C SER A 72 2.51 1.56 -7.49
N ALA A 73 3.70 1.46 -8.05
CA ALA A 73 3.98 0.53 -9.15
C ALA A 73 3.59 -0.93 -8.87
N LYS A 74 3.65 -1.38 -7.61
CA LYS A 74 3.23 -2.72 -7.18
C LYS A 74 1.72 -2.98 -7.32
N ASP A 75 0.92 -1.94 -7.42
CA ASP A 75 -0.55 -2.01 -7.50
C ASP A 75 -1.03 -1.98 -8.96
N LEU A 76 -0.11 -1.66 -9.91
CA LEU A 76 -0.37 -1.74 -11.34
C LEU A 76 -0.40 -3.19 -11.82
N GLN A 77 -1.18 -3.43 -12.87
CA GLN A 77 -1.19 -4.70 -13.59
C GLN A 77 0.11 -4.86 -14.38
N SER A 78 0.53 -6.12 -14.58
CA SER A 78 1.73 -6.42 -15.39
C SER A 78 1.50 -6.13 -16.87
N ASP A 79 0.25 -6.13 -17.33
CA ASP A 79 -0.20 -5.81 -18.66
C ASP A 79 -1.26 -4.73 -18.54
N LEU A 80 -0.97 -3.54 -19.03
CA LEU A 80 -1.87 -2.38 -19.01
C LEU A 80 -2.82 -2.33 -20.21
N GLY A 81 -2.59 -3.19 -21.22
CA GLY A 81 -3.26 -3.10 -22.51
C GLY A 81 -2.71 -1.97 -23.39
N ASP A 82 -3.29 -1.82 -24.57
CA ASP A 82 -2.81 -0.89 -25.61
C ASP A 82 -3.21 0.58 -25.35
N ASP A 83 -4.14 0.82 -24.43
CA ASP A 83 -4.71 2.16 -24.18
C ASP A 83 -3.91 2.96 -23.14
N PHE A 84 -3.01 2.33 -22.39
CA PHE A 84 -2.29 2.94 -21.28
C PHE A 84 -0.79 2.69 -21.32
N GLU A 85 -0.03 3.67 -20.87
CA GLU A 85 1.41 3.52 -20.70
C GLU A 85 1.89 4.12 -19.37
N VAL A 86 3.02 3.62 -18.87
CA VAL A 86 3.71 4.21 -17.72
C VAL A 86 4.65 5.28 -18.24
N ILE A 87 4.24 6.55 -18.11
CA ILE A 87 4.98 7.70 -18.66
C ILE A 87 6.18 8.10 -17.79
N ALA A 88 6.18 7.79 -16.49
CA ALA A 88 7.27 8.13 -15.59
C ALA A 88 7.31 7.25 -14.35
N PHE A 89 8.50 7.07 -13.80
CA PHE A 89 8.74 6.56 -12.46
C PHE A 89 9.45 7.63 -11.63
N THR A 90 9.00 7.81 -10.40
CA THR A 90 9.72 8.65 -9.44
C THR A 90 10.93 7.91 -8.88
N GLU A 91 11.80 8.63 -8.17
CA GLU A 91 12.84 8.00 -7.39
C GLU A 91 12.27 6.93 -6.46
N ARG A 92 12.92 5.76 -6.44
CA ARG A 92 12.46 4.62 -5.67
C ARG A 92 12.83 4.78 -4.21
N GLU A 93 11.84 4.64 -3.34
CA GLU A 93 12.05 4.50 -1.90
C GLU A 93 12.64 3.12 -1.55
N LYS A 94 13.17 2.95 -0.33
CA LYS A 94 13.62 1.64 0.18
C LYS A 94 12.57 0.56 -0.08
N ILE A 95 13.01 -0.58 -0.61
CA ILE A 95 12.13 -1.66 -1.10
C ILE A 95 11.81 -2.71 -0.05
N ASN A 96 12.49 -2.67 1.10
CA ASN A 96 12.34 -3.67 2.16
C ASN A 96 10.95 -3.63 2.82
N ASP A 97 10.60 -4.77 3.38
CA ASP A 97 9.49 -4.87 4.31
C ASP A 97 10.00 -4.57 5.73
N VAL A 98 9.13 -4.03 6.57
CA VAL A 98 9.44 -3.69 7.97
C VAL A 98 8.40 -4.28 8.91
N LEU A 99 8.84 -4.67 10.09
CA LEU A 99 7.97 -5.05 11.18
C LEU A 99 7.67 -3.83 12.05
N VAL A 100 6.39 -3.55 12.22
CA VAL A 100 5.87 -2.38 12.96
C VAL A 100 5.08 -2.85 14.17
N SER A 101 5.43 -2.36 15.34
CA SER A 101 4.74 -2.68 16.60
C SER A 101 4.81 -1.53 17.60
N ARG A 102 3.90 -1.51 18.56
CA ARG A 102 3.99 -0.71 19.79
C ARG A 102 4.93 -1.36 20.82
N ASN A 103 5.01 -2.68 20.82
CA ASN A 103 5.94 -3.42 21.67
C ASN A 103 7.31 -3.52 21.02
N LYS A 104 8.30 -2.85 21.58
CA LYS A 104 9.68 -2.81 21.08
C LYS A 104 10.52 -4.03 21.44
N GLU A 105 9.99 -4.90 22.31
CA GLU A 105 10.68 -6.11 22.78
C GLU A 105 10.44 -7.32 21.87
N LEU A 106 9.52 -7.22 20.92
CA LEU A 106 9.25 -8.31 19.98
C LEU A 106 10.44 -8.54 19.06
N ASP A 107 10.91 -9.78 19.02
CA ASP A 107 12.00 -10.21 18.15
C ASP A 107 11.62 -11.48 17.39
N VAL A 108 11.65 -11.41 16.06
CA VAL A 108 11.34 -12.54 15.18
C VAL A 108 12.32 -13.69 15.31
N HIS A 109 13.52 -13.44 15.85
CA HIS A 109 14.57 -14.44 16.05
C HIS A 109 14.57 -15.05 17.46
N SER A 110 13.75 -14.56 18.38
CA SER A 110 13.68 -15.07 19.76
C SER A 110 13.19 -16.52 19.86
N GLY A 111 12.42 -16.99 18.85
CA GLY A 111 11.70 -18.26 18.88
C GLY A 111 10.36 -18.19 19.63
N GLU A 112 10.09 -17.10 20.33
CA GLU A 112 8.82 -16.88 21.04
C GLU A 112 7.68 -16.57 20.06
N PRO A 113 6.49 -17.18 20.21
CA PRO A 113 5.38 -16.98 19.32
C PRO A 113 4.69 -15.64 19.56
N PHE A 114 4.43 -14.89 18.51
CA PHE A 114 3.53 -13.73 18.50
C PHE A 114 2.76 -13.62 17.19
N VAL A 115 1.79 -12.72 17.10
CA VAL A 115 0.86 -12.62 15.99
C VAL A 115 1.27 -11.50 15.03
N ILE A 116 1.53 -11.83 13.75
CA ILE A 116 1.82 -10.86 12.69
C ILE A 116 0.61 -10.65 11.80
N GLY A 117 0.21 -9.39 11.62
CA GLY A 117 -0.84 -8.98 10.69
C GLY A 117 -0.31 -8.70 9.28
N THR A 118 -0.76 -9.48 8.30
CA THR A 118 -0.51 -9.22 6.88
C THR A 118 -1.52 -9.98 6.00
N SER A 119 -1.91 -9.40 4.85
CA SER A 119 -2.75 -10.06 3.84
C SER A 119 -1.95 -10.41 2.58
N SER A 120 -0.65 -10.14 2.56
CA SER A 120 0.21 -10.41 1.41
C SER A 120 0.57 -11.89 1.36
N THR A 121 0.15 -12.59 0.30
CA THR A 121 0.45 -14.02 0.06
C THR A 121 1.96 -14.28 0.07
N ARG A 122 2.76 -13.39 -0.55
CA ARG A 122 4.22 -13.45 -0.55
C ARG A 122 4.78 -13.40 0.87
N ARG A 123 4.35 -12.42 1.67
CA ARG A 123 4.81 -12.26 3.07
C ARG A 123 4.41 -13.45 3.94
N ILE A 124 3.18 -13.93 3.78
CA ILE A 124 2.70 -15.13 4.49
C ILE A 124 3.58 -16.33 4.18
N ALA A 125 3.91 -16.55 2.90
CA ALA A 125 4.78 -17.66 2.49
C ALA A 125 6.18 -17.55 3.10
N MET A 126 6.78 -16.35 3.10
CA MET A 126 8.09 -16.08 3.71
C MET A 126 8.07 -16.31 5.23
N LEU A 127 7.06 -15.77 5.93
CA LEU A 127 6.92 -15.98 7.38
C LEU A 127 6.80 -17.45 7.74
N ARG A 128 6.00 -18.22 6.99
CA ARG A 128 5.84 -19.65 7.22
C ARG A 128 7.11 -20.45 6.98
N ALA A 129 7.91 -20.05 5.98
CA ALA A 129 9.15 -20.72 5.64
C ALA A 129 10.29 -20.46 6.63
N TYR A 130 10.43 -19.23 7.07
CA TYR A 130 11.59 -18.80 7.85
C TYR A 130 11.29 -18.58 9.35
N PHE A 131 10.03 -18.33 9.71
CA PHE A 131 9.60 -18.04 11.08
C PHE A 131 8.32 -18.84 11.43
N PRO A 132 8.38 -20.20 11.39
CA PRO A 132 7.20 -21.05 11.56
C PRO A 132 6.56 -20.97 12.95
N HIS A 133 7.26 -20.43 13.96
CA HIS A 133 6.74 -20.20 15.31
C HIS A 133 5.79 -19.02 15.37
N LEU A 134 5.82 -18.10 14.37
CA LEU A 134 4.96 -16.91 14.34
C LEU A 134 3.57 -17.25 13.79
N LYS A 135 2.55 -16.68 14.40
CA LYS A 135 1.18 -16.76 13.91
C LYS A 135 0.88 -15.63 12.94
N VAL A 136 0.18 -15.92 11.85
CA VAL A 136 -0.18 -14.91 10.85
C VAL A 136 -1.68 -14.77 10.79
N VAL A 137 -2.16 -13.52 10.89
CA VAL A 137 -3.57 -13.15 10.73
C VAL A 137 -3.76 -12.25 9.51
N ASP A 138 -4.91 -12.39 8.86
CA ASP A 138 -5.28 -11.53 7.74
C ASP A 138 -5.49 -10.10 8.22
N MET A 139 -4.79 -9.14 7.60
CA MET A 139 -4.81 -7.74 8.01
C MET A 139 -5.06 -6.84 6.81
N ARG A 140 -6.32 -6.46 6.60
CA ARG A 140 -6.79 -5.65 5.48
C ARG A 140 -7.09 -4.21 5.88
N GLY A 141 -7.19 -3.37 4.85
CA GLY A 141 -7.42 -1.94 4.93
C GLY A 141 -6.22 -1.14 4.44
N ASN A 142 -6.36 0.16 4.37
CA ASN A 142 -5.24 1.07 4.13
C ASN A 142 -4.30 1.10 5.36
N LEU A 143 -3.18 1.82 5.25
CA LEU A 143 -2.17 1.83 6.31
C LEU A 143 -2.75 2.29 7.65
N GLN A 144 -3.54 3.38 7.67
CA GLN A 144 -4.15 3.90 8.89
C GLN A 144 -5.10 2.89 9.54
N THR A 145 -5.90 2.21 8.72
CA THR A 145 -6.79 1.15 9.22
C THR A 145 -6.01 0.01 9.88
N ARG A 146 -4.87 -0.39 9.29
CA ARG A 146 -4.03 -1.46 9.85
C ARG A 146 -3.37 -1.02 11.15
N ILE A 147 -2.84 0.22 11.22
CA ILE A 147 -2.28 0.77 12.47
C ILE A 147 -3.35 0.81 13.57
N ARG A 148 -4.56 1.28 13.26
CA ARG A 148 -5.67 1.27 14.21
C ARG A 148 -5.97 -0.14 14.72
N LYS A 149 -6.02 -1.14 13.85
CA LYS A 149 -6.22 -2.55 14.23
C LYS A 149 -5.08 -3.10 15.09
N LEU A 150 -3.84 -2.67 14.87
CA LEU A 150 -2.72 -2.97 15.76
C LEU A 150 -2.96 -2.37 17.14
N ASP A 151 -3.36 -1.10 17.21
CA ASP A 151 -3.68 -0.41 18.46
C ASP A 151 -4.89 -1.05 19.20
N GLU A 152 -5.80 -1.69 18.46
CA GLU A 152 -6.94 -2.48 18.97
C GLU A 152 -6.55 -3.93 19.34
N ASN A 153 -5.26 -4.31 19.31
CA ASN A 153 -4.71 -5.63 19.62
C ASN A 153 -5.24 -6.77 18.73
N HIS A 154 -5.55 -6.51 17.45
CA HIS A 154 -5.88 -7.57 16.50
C HIS A 154 -4.66 -8.40 16.08
N CYS A 155 -3.46 -7.88 16.31
CA CYS A 155 -2.16 -8.56 16.15
C CYS A 155 -1.12 -7.84 17.04
N ASP A 156 0.03 -8.47 17.24
CA ASP A 156 1.14 -7.91 18.02
C ASP A 156 2.06 -7.03 17.18
N ALA A 157 2.15 -7.33 15.89
CA ALA A 157 2.96 -6.59 14.91
C ALA A 157 2.33 -6.63 13.52
N LEU A 158 2.69 -5.66 12.67
CA LEU A 158 2.31 -5.59 11.25
C LEU A 158 3.55 -5.74 10.37
N LEU A 159 3.47 -6.56 9.32
CA LEU A 159 4.50 -6.61 8.29
C LEU A 159 4.09 -5.72 7.11
N LEU A 160 4.79 -4.62 6.92
CA LEU A 160 4.45 -3.54 6.00
C LEU A 160 5.62 -3.20 5.07
N ALA A 161 5.35 -2.52 3.95
CA ALA A 161 6.41 -1.94 3.13
C ALA A 161 6.97 -0.68 3.79
N TYR A 162 8.30 -0.58 3.89
CA TYR A 162 9.00 0.58 4.44
C TYR A 162 8.49 1.90 3.86
N ALA A 163 8.36 1.99 2.53
CA ALA A 163 7.92 3.19 1.85
C ALA A 163 6.60 3.76 2.39
N GLY A 164 5.62 2.91 2.67
CA GLY A 164 4.35 3.34 3.24
C GLY A 164 4.49 3.84 4.68
N VAL A 165 5.26 3.12 5.49
CA VAL A 165 5.53 3.47 6.90
C VAL A 165 6.27 4.79 7.00
N HIS A 166 7.33 4.96 6.18
CA HIS A 166 8.15 6.17 6.12
C HIS A 166 7.32 7.39 5.68
N ARG A 167 6.63 7.29 4.56
CA ARG A 167 5.83 8.40 4.00
C ARG A 167 4.69 8.85 4.90
N MET A 168 4.18 7.98 5.74
CA MET A 168 3.12 8.29 6.69
C MET A 168 3.62 8.63 8.11
N GLY A 169 4.94 8.73 8.32
CA GLY A 169 5.52 9.17 9.58
C GLY A 169 5.44 8.15 10.72
N TYR A 170 5.38 6.83 10.39
CA TYR A 170 5.32 5.77 11.40
C TYR A 170 6.67 5.09 11.68
N HIS A 171 7.81 5.75 11.35
CA HIS A 171 9.12 5.11 11.53
C HIS A 171 9.45 4.78 12.97
N ASP A 172 8.94 5.55 13.93
CA ASP A 172 9.16 5.24 15.36
C ASP A 172 8.52 3.92 15.79
N MET A 173 7.62 3.37 14.98
CA MET A 173 6.99 2.07 15.23
C MET A 173 7.77 0.90 14.64
N ILE A 174 8.77 1.13 13.79
CA ILE A 174 9.59 0.07 13.20
C ILE A 174 10.42 -0.59 14.30
N ILE A 175 10.34 -1.91 14.38
CA ILE A 175 11.11 -2.74 15.31
C ILE A 175 12.14 -3.62 14.60
N HIS A 176 11.90 -3.98 13.34
CA HIS A 176 12.83 -4.68 12.45
C HIS A 176 12.71 -4.18 11.01
N GLU A 177 13.84 -4.16 10.29
CA GLU A 177 13.95 -3.89 8.85
C GLU A 177 14.37 -5.13 8.06
#